data_ad7b2938fd0c47573f33cd753b5ba8ad
#
_entry.id   ad7b2938fd0c47573f33cd753b5ba8ad
#
_cell.length_a   1.000
_cell.length_b   1.000
_cell.length_c   1.000
_cell.angle_alpha   90.00
_cell.angle_beta   90.00
_cell.angle_gamma   90.00
#
_symmetry.space_group_name_H-M   'P 1'
#
loop_
_entity.id
_entity.type
_entity.pdbx_description
1 polymer ?
#
loop_
_entity_poly.entity_id
_entity_poly.type
_entity_poly.pdbx_seq_one_letter_code
_entity_poly.pdbx_strand_id
1 'polypeptide(L)'
;DPNTVWLAATGQPFGRNDERGVFKSTDGGDSWWKVLFHSDSVGAIDLVLHPENPDVVYASLWRGERKPWTMISGARVGGIFRSDDGGESWTKLGGGLPGSGEDEGGLIGKIGLATTAAAPDRVWAMVEAPEPRAGLYRSDDRGESWTLVNDSYGPRSRPWYYMYVHADPVDPDVVWVQNSGFFRSEDAGESFARVAMPHSDHHDLWINPLDPKILISGNDGGVTISFDGGEHWSSQLNQPTAEFYNVAVDDDFPYRIYGSQQDNSTISVPTAATGEGITLQHW
;
A
#
# COMPACT_ATOMS: atom_id res chain seq x y z
N ASP A 1 -8.68 -4.32 20.96
CA ASP A 1 -8.97 -5.74 21.25
C ASP A 1 -8.25 -6.62 20.23
N PRO A 2 -7.28 -7.47 20.65
CA PRO A 2 -6.52 -8.32 19.74
C PRO A 2 -7.36 -9.44 19.09
N ASN A 3 -8.54 -9.70 19.58
CA ASN A 3 -9.45 -10.67 18.99
C ASN A 3 -10.24 -10.10 17.81
N THR A 4 -10.35 -8.78 17.70
CA THR A 4 -11.02 -8.13 16.58
C THR A 4 -10.02 -7.86 15.47
N VAL A 5 -10.15 -8.58 14.36
CA VAL A 5 -9.27 -8.50 13.20
C VAL A 5 -10.09 -8.16 11.96
N TRP A 6 -9.54 -7.26 11.14
CA TRP A 6 -10.14 -6.83 9.89
C TRP A 6 -9.27 -7.25 8.71
N LEU A 7 -9.90 -7.64 7.61
CA LEU A 7 -9.22 -8.05 6.39
C LEU A 7 -9.89 -7.41 5.17
N ALA A 8 -9.11 -6.63 4.41
CA ALA A 8 -9.47 -6.17 3.07
C ALA A 8 -9.05 -7.23 2.06
N ALA A 9 -10.00 -7.82 1.34
CA ALA A 9 -9.75 -8.89 0.38
C ALA A 9 -10.08 -8.43 -1.04
N THR A 10 -9.06 -8.37 -1.88
CA THR A 10 -9.21 -8.12 -3.32
C THR A 10 -9.71 -9.35 -4.07
N GLY A 11 -9.65 -10.53 -3.44
CA GLY A 11 -9.81 -11.81 -4.09
C GLY A 11 -8.70 -12.10 -5.11
N GLN A 12 -8.79 -13.20 -5.84
CA GLN A 12 -7.82 -13.49 -6.89
C GLN A 12 -8.01 -12.53 -8.09
N PRO A 13 -6.93 -12.00 -8.69
CA PRO A 13 -7.04 -10.95 -9.71
C PRO A 13 -7.31 -11.47 -11.12
N PHE A 14 -7.25 -12.78 -11.36
CA PHE A 14 -7.34 -13.35 -12.72
C PHE A 14 -8.76 -13.59 -13.21
N GLY A 15 -9.76 -13.51 -12.33
CA GLY A 15 -11.16 -13.71 -12.66
C GLY A 15 -12.10 -13.22 -11.55
N ARG A 16 -13.38 -13.40 -11.82
CA ARG A 16 -14.42 -13.11 -10.84
C ARG A 16 -14.44 -14.18 -9.75
N ASN A 17 -14.65 -13.76 -8.51
CA ASN A 17 -14.77 -14.66 -7.36
C ASN A 17 -15.50 -13.94 -6.22
N ASP A 18 -16.07 -14.70 -5.32
CA ASP A 18 -16.83 -14.21 -4.18
C ASP A 18 -15.98 -14.05 -2.88
N GLU A 19 -14.68 -14.31 -2.96
CA GLU A 19 -13.73 -14.09 -1.85
C GLU A 19 -13.33 -12.62 -1.68
N ARG A 20 -14.04 -11.71 -2.34
CA ARG A 20 -13.81 -10.27 -2.35
C ARG A 20 -14.59 -9.58 -1.25
N GLY A 21 -14.07 -8.44 -0.75
CA GLY A 21 -14.77 -7.59 0.20
C GLY A 21 -14.03 -7.37 1.50
N VAL A 22 -14.74 -6.92 2.52
CA VAL A 22 -14.19 -6.78 3.87
C VAL A 22 -14.68 -7.92 4.74
N PHE A 23 -13.75 -8.51 5.48
CA PHE A 23 -14.03 -9.56 6.45
C PHE A 23 -13.65 -9.07 7.84
N LYS A 24 -14.40 -9.53 8.83
CA LYS A 24 -14.15 -9.27 10.25
C LYS A 24 -14.10 -10.58 11.02
N SER A 25 -13.13 -10.71 11.89
CA SER A 25 -13.06 -11.73 12.94
C SER A 25 -13.26 -11.07 14.31
N THR A 26 -13.80 -11.80 15.27
CA THR A 26 -13.90 -11.40 16.68
C THR A 26 -13.29 -12.45 17.62
N ASP A 27 -12.57 -13.42 17.06
CA ASP A 27 -11.96 -14.54 17.78
C ASP A 27 -10.46 -14.72 17.41
N GLY A 28 -9.80 -13.62 17.03
CA GLY A 28 -8.36 -13.63 16.72
C GLY A 28 -8.02 -14.22 15.35
N GLY A 29 -9.02 -14.38 14.47
CA GLY A 29 -8.83 -14.91 13.12
C GLY A 29 -9.23 -16.37 12.95
N ASP A 30 -9.79 -17.01 13.98
CA ASP A 30 -10.24 -18.40 13.89
C ASP A 30 -11.49 -18.53 13.01
N SER A 31 -12.38 -17.53 13.04
CA SER A 31 -13.52 -17.45 12.14
C SER A 31 -13.69 -16.06 11.55
N TRP A 32 -14.33 -15.99 10.37
CA TRP A 32 -14.45 -14.76 9.58
C TRP A 32 -15.87 -14.56 9.05
N TRP A 33 -16.40 -13.34 9.18
CA TRP A 33 -17.65 -12.91 8.57
C TRP A 33 -17.37 -11.86 7.50
N LYS A 34 -17.98 -12.03 6.34
CA LYS A 34 -17.97 -11.04 5.27
C LYS A 34 -18.94 -9.92 5.61
N VAL A 35 -18.42 -8.75 5.98
CA VAL A 35 -19.20 -7.60 6.47
C VAL A 35 -19.44 -6.52 5.40
N LEU A 36 -18.63 -6.50 4.33
CA LEU A 36 -18.86 -5.66 3.15
C LEU A 36 -18.58 -6.45 1.88
N PHE A 37 -19.59 -6.60 1.05
CA PHE A 37 -19.49 -7.23 -0.27
C PHE A 37 -20.31 -6.46 -1.28
N HIS A 38 -19.67 -6.09 -2.40
CA HIS A 38 -20.37 -5.38 -3.47
C HIS A 38 -20.67 -6.32 -4.65
N SER A 39 -19.68 -7.03 -5.14
CA SER A 39 -19.83 -7.97 -6.27
C SER A 39 -18.61 -8.89 -6.39
N ASP A 40 -18.72 -9.90 -7.26
CA ASP A 40 -17.65 -10.84 -7.59
C ASP A 40 -16.46 -10.22 -8.36
N SER A 41 -16.57 -8.95 -8.76
CA SER A 41 -15.53 -8.23 -9.52
C SER A 41 -14.90 -7.06 -8.77
N VAL A 42 -15.46 -6.65 -7.63
CA VAL A 42 -15.00 -5.51 -6.82
C VAL A 42 -14.65 -6.01 -5.42
N GLY A 43 -13.39 -5.89 -5.04
CA GLY A 43 -12.89 -6.28 -3.72
C GLY A 43 -12.43 -5.09 -2.90
N ALA A 44 -12.12 -5.31 -1.62
CA ALA A 44 -11.49 -4.30 -0.79
C ALA A 44 -9.97 -4.34 -1.01
N ILE A 45 -9.35 -3.16 -1.17
CA ILE A 45 -7.90 -3.02 -1.39
C ILE A 45 -7.18 -2.42 -0.19
N ASP A 46 -7.88 -1.60 0.59
CA ASP A 46 -7.31 -0.98 1.76
C ASP A 46 -8.37 -0.80 2.84
N LEU A 47 -7.94 -0.75 4.11
CA LEU A 47 -8.79 -0.61 5.27
C LEU A 47 -8.03 0.09 6.38
N VAL A 48 -8.65 1.13 6.96
CA VAL A 48 -8.12 1.84 8.12
C VAL A 48 -9.19 2.04 9.18
N LEU A 49 -8.77 2.05 10.44
CA LEU A 49 -9.63 2.32 11.58
C LEU A 49 -9.50 3.78 12.00
N HIS A 50 -10.57 4.34 12.53
CA HIS A 50 -10.49 5.60 13.26
C HIS A 50 -9.64 5.39 14.52
N PRO A 51 -8.64 6.25 14.80
CA PRO A 51 -7.64 5.97 15.83
C PRO A 51 -8.19 5.96 17.27
N GLU A 52 -9.32 6.63 17.52
CA GLU A 52 -9.93 6.72 18.87
C GLU A 52 -11.25 5.95 18.99
N ASN A 53 -11.86 5.57 17.87
CA ASN A 53 -13.13 4.84 17.87
C ASN A 53 -13.07 3.62 16.95
N PRO A 54 -12.88 2.40 17.50
CA PRO A 54 -12.72 1.18 16.70
C PRO A 54 -14.00 0.75 15.96
N ASP A 55 -15.15 1.34 16.26
CA ASP A 55 -16.39 1.08 15.53
C ASP A 55 -16.45 1.86 14.21
N VAL A 56 -15.61 2.89 14.06
CA VAL A 56 -15.50 3.64 12.81
C VAL A 56 -14.39 3.03 11.94
N VAL A 57 -14.80 2.49 10.80
CA VAL A 57 -13.93 1.78 9.87
C VAL A 57 -14.10 2.35 8.48
N TYR A 58 -12.99 2.59 7.78
CA TYR A 58 -12.99 3.00 6.37
C TYR A 58 -12.44 1.86 5.54
N ALA A 59 -13.06 1.58 4.41
CA ALA A 59 -12.59 0.60 3.44
C ALA A 59 -12.68 1.16 2.03
N SER A 60 -11.66 0.92 1.22
CA SER A 60 -11.68 1.26 -0.20
C SER A 60 -11.99 0.03 -1.05
N LEU A 61 -12.98 0.16 -1.93
CA LEU A 61 -13.36 -0.89 -2.87
C LEU A 61 -12.81 -0.59 -4.27
N TRP A 62 -12.19 -1.59 -4.86
CA TRP A 62 -11.50 -1.51 -6.13
C TRP A 62 -11.82 -2.71 -7.04
N ARG A 63 -11.97 -2.44 -8.34
CA ARG A 63 -11.96 -3.48 -9.37
C ARG A 63 -10.55 -3.59 -9.93
N GLY A 64 -9.82 -4.60 -9.49
CA GLY A 64 -8.53 -5.00 -10.05
C GLY A 64 -8.64 -6.34 -10.74
N GLU A 65 -8.39 -6.39 -12.07
CA GLU A 65 -8.32 -7.65 -12.83
C GLU A 65 -7.09 -7.67 -13.72
N ARG A 66 -6.38 -8.78 -13.72
CA ARG A 66 -5.22 -9.02 -14.59
C ARG A 66 -5.55 -10.11 -15.60
N LYS A 67 -5.36 -9.79 -16.88
CA LYS A 67 -5.49 -10.73 -17.98
C LYS A 67 -4.15 -10.84 -18.70
N PRO A 68 -3.88 -11.91 -19.47
CA PRO A 68 -2.62 -12.00 -20.23
C PRO A 68 -2.35 -10.82 -21.17
N TRP A 69 -3.38 -10.11 -21.60
CA TRP A 69 -3.31 -9.02 -22.56
C TRP A 69 -3.67 -7.64 -22.00
N THR A 70 -4.13 -7.54 -20.75
CA THR A 70 -4.51 -6.24 -20.15
C THR A 70 -4.60 -6.31 -18.64
N MET A 71 -4.49 -5.13 -18.01
CA MET A 71 -4.83 -4.90 -16.62
C MET A 71 -6.04 -3.95 -16.57
N ILE A 72 -7.04 -4.29 -15.76
CA ILE A 72 -8.21 -3.48 -15.52
C ILE A 72 -8.06 -2.87 -14.13
N SER A 73 -8.04 -1.55 -14.04
CA SER A 73 -8.08 -0.81 -12.79
C SER A 73 -9.30 0.09 -12.77
N GLY A 74 -10.12 -0.07 -11.74
CA GLY A 74 -11.28 0.77 -11.49
C GLY A 74 -12.60 0.29 -12.08
N ALA A 75 -13.65 0.88 -11.51
CA ALA A 75 -15.05 0.68 -11.90
C ALA A 75 -15.89 1.88 -11.47
N ARG A 76 -17.12 1.97 -11.96
CA ARG A 76 -18.10 2.99 -11.52
C ARG A 76 -18.63 2.76 -10.11
N VAL A 77 -18.46 1.56 -9.57
CA VAL A 77 -18.99 1.11 -8.29
C VAL A 77 -17.96 1.04 -7.16
N GLY A 78 -16.69 1.35 -7.46
CA GLY A 78 -15.64 1.50 -6.45
C GLY A 78 -15.83 2.72 -5.56
N GLY A 79 -14.86 2.99 -4.71
CA GLY A 79 -14.84 4.16 -3.83
C GLY A 79 -14.58 3.82 -2.38
N ILE A 80 -14.74 4.82 -1.51
CA ILE A 80 -14.53 4.70 -0.07
C ILE A 80 -15.87 4.43 0.60
N PHE A 81 -15.88 3.49 1.53
CA PHE A 81 -17.02 3.14 2.37
C PHE A 81 -16.64 3.32 3.84
N ARG A 82 -17.55 3.86 4.64
CA ARG A 82 -17.41 4.01 6.10
C ARG A 82 -18.47 3.22 6.81
N SER A 83 -18.07 2.52 7.84
CA SER A 83 -18.95 2.00 8.90
C SER A 83 -18.78 2.86 10.15
N ASP A 84 -19.86 3.11 10.87
CA ASP A 84 -19.86 3.79 12.17
C ASP A 84 -20.33 2.84 13.30
N ASP A 85 -20.55 1.55 13.00
CA ASP A 85 -21.13 0.53 13.88
C ASP A 85 -20.33 -0.79 13.93
N GLY A 86 -19.02 -0.69 13.71
CA GLY A 86 -18.14 -1.85 13.78
C GLY A 86 -18.35 -2.84 12.62
N GLY A 87 -18.80 -2.35 11.46
CA GLY A 87 -18.93 -3.12 10.22
C GLY A 87 -20.32 -3.76 10.02
N GLU A 88 -21.31 -3.44 10.84
CA GLU A 88 -22.68 -3.96 10.66
C GLU A 88 -23.38 -3.29 9.47
N SER A 89 -23.12 -1.99 9.26
CA SER A 89 -23.58 -1.26 8.09
C SER A 89 -22.48 -0.38 7.47
N TRP A 90 -22.62 -0.10 6.17
CA TRP A 90 -21.63 0.65 5.41
C TRP A 90 -22.29 1.71 4.53
N THR A 91 -21.74 2.92 4.58
CA THR A 91 -22.17 4.06 3.74
C THR A 91 -21.07 4.41 2.76
N LYS A 92 -21.39 4.50 1.46
CA LYS A 92 -20.45 5.01 0.46
C LYS A 92 -20.24 6.51 0.66
N LEU A 93 -18.99 6.93 0.79
CA LEU A 93 -18.62 8.33 0.92
C LEU A 93 -18.61 9.05 -0.44
N GLY A 94 -18.95 10.32 -0.40
CA GLY A 94 -18.99 11.21 -1.55
C GLY A 94 -18.22 12.49 -1.27
N GLY A 95 -18.93 13.61 -1.10
CA GLY A 95 -18.39 14.87 -0.56
C GLY A 95 -17.24 15.50 -1.36
N GLY A 96 -17.18 15.32 -2.69
CA GLY A 96 -16.09 15.86 -3.52
C GLY A 96 -15.16 14.81 -4.12
N LEU A 97 -15.24 13.53 -3.67
CA LEU A 97 -14.47 12.44 -4.29
C LEU A 97 -14.87 12.19 -5.75
N PRO A 98 -13.98 11.66 -6.59
CA PRO A 98 -14.34 11.12 -7.90
C PRO A 98 -15.45 10.05 -7.77
N GLY A 99 -16.33 9.97 -8.76
CA GLY A 99 -17.45 9.03 -8.75
C GLY A 99 -18.60 9.39 -7.81
N SER A 100 -18.66 10.64 -7.34
CA SER A 100 -19.72 11.17 -6.47
C SER A 100 -20.23 12.55 -6.93
N GLY A 101 -21.41 12.93 -6.48
CA GLY A 101 -22.03 14.22 -6.82
C GLY A 101 -22.26 14.37 -8.33
N GLU A 102 -21.79 15.47 -8.94
CA GLU A 102 -21.93 15.73 -10.39
C GLU A 102 -21.20 14.69 -11.26
N ASP A 103 -20.23 13.98 -10.70
CA ASP A 103 -19.50 12.86 -11.34
C ASP A 103 -20.03 11.50 -10.88
N GLU A 104 -21.26 11.41 -10.40
CA GLU A 104 -21.85 10.15 -9.94
C GLU A 104 -21.78 9.08 -11.03
N GLY A 105 -21.25 7.90 -10.67
CA GLY A 105 -20.98 6.82 -11.61
C GLY A 105 -19.77 7.04 -12.51
N GLY A 106 -18.93 8.06 -12.24
CA GLY A 106 -17.61 8.20 -12.83
C GLY A 106 -16.69 7.03 -12.49
N LEU A 107 -15.64 6.86 -13.30
CA LEU A 107 -14.65 5.81 -13.05
C LEU A 107 -13.79 6.16 -11.83
N ILE A 108 -13.68 5.23 -10.90
CA ILE A 108 -12.76 5.33 -9.76
C ILE A 108 -11.89 4.08 -9.69
N GLY A 109 -10.60 4.27 -9.55
CA GLY A 109 -9.60 3.21 -9.50
C GLY A 109 -9.21 2.80 -8.09
N LYS A 110 -7.95 2.47 -7.90
CA LYS A 110 -7.38 2.11 -6.60
C LYS A 110 -7.35 3.31 -5.67
N ILE A 111 -7.59 3.08 -4.38
CA ILE A 111 -7.50 4.10 -3.35
C ILE A 111 -6.70 3.53 -2.17
N GLY A 112 -5.64 4.24 -1.79
CA GLY A 112 -4.94 4.03 -0.51
C GLY A 112 -5.48 4.98 0.54
N LEU A 113 -5.63 4.52 1.78
CA LEU A 113 -6.23 5.24 2.90
C LEU A 113 -5.23 5.43 4.04
N ALA A 114 -5.36 6.54 4.78
CA ALA A 114 -4.67 6.71 6.05
C ALA A 114 -5.51 7.52 7.04
N THR A 115 -5.33 7.23 8.32
CA THR A 115 -5.84 7.97 9.48
C THR A 115 -4.69 8.26 10.43
N THR A 116 -4.83 9.23 11.32
CA THR A 116 -3.80 9.56 12.31
C THR A 116 -4.39 9.92 13.67
N ALA A 117 -3.72 9.47 14.73
CA ALA A 117 -4.06 9.87 16.10
C ALA A 117 -3.80 11.36 16.36
N ALA A 118 -2.91 11.99 15.59
CA ALA A 118 -2.61 13.42 15.70
C ALA A 118 -3.78 14.33 15.27
N ALA A 119 -4.66 13.81 14.40
CA ALA A 119 -5.92 14.48 13.99
C ALA A 119 -6.98 13.39 13.72
N PRO A 120 -7.70 12.91 14.76
CA PRO A 120 -8.56 11.73 14.65
C PRO A 120 -9.65 11.81 13.58
N ASP A 121 -10.21 13.00 13.35
CA ASP A 121 -11.25 13.21 12.32
C ASP A 121 -10.68 13.35 10.89
N ARG A 122 -9.34 13.40 10.76
CA ARG A 122 -8.67 13.52 9.46
C ARG A 122 -8.50 12.16 8.80
N VAL A 123 -8.88 12.10 7.52
CA VAL A 123 -8.70 10.93 6.66
C VAL A 123 -8.02 11.37 5.36
N TRP A 124 -7.06 10.58 4.94
CA TRP A 124 -6.35 10.76 3.68
C TRP A 124 -6.79 9.69 2.69
N ALA A 125 -6.88 10.06 1.42
CA ALA A 125 -7.17 9.14 0.32
C ALA A 125 -6.31 9.46 -0.90
N MET A 126 -5.38 8.58 -1.26
CA MET A 126 -4.67 8.65 -2.53
C MET A 126 -5.52 7.96 -3.58
N VAL A 127 -6.06 8.69 -4.54
CA VAL A 127 -7.13 8.23 -5.45
C VAL A 127 -6.62 8.13 -6.89
N GLU A 128 -6.75 6.94 -7.49
CA GLU A 128 -6.67 6.76 -8.93
C GLU A 128 -8.01 7.11 -9.57
N ALA A 129 -7.99 8.07 -10.49
CA ALA A 129 -9.17 8.51 -11.23
C ALA A 129 -8.75 9.08 -12.60
N PRO A 130 -9.68 9.28 -13.54
CA PRO A 130 -9.41 10.07 -14.73
C PRO A 130 -9.01 11.51 -14.39
N GLU A 131 -8.09 12.06 -15.19
CA GLU A 131 -7.67 13.45 -15.05
C GLU A 131 -8.84 14.45 -15.24
N PRO A 132 -8.88 15.54 -14.52
CA PRO A 132 -7.89 16.07 -13.54
C PRO A 132 -8.21 15.68 -12.09
N ARG A 133 -8.89 14.57 -11.83
CA ARG A 133 -9.42 14.20 -10.51
C ARG A 133 -8.58 13.17 -9.76
N ALA A 134 -7.48 12.69 -10.34
CA ALA A 134 -6.54 11.80 -9.66
C ALA A 134 -5.63 12.58 -8.71
N GLY A 135 -5.39 12.07 -7.49
CA GLY A 135 -4.50 12.73 -6.53
C GLY A 135 -4.74 12.34 -5.09
N LEU A 136 -4.11 13.10 -4.20
CA LEU A 136 -4.31 12.99 -2.76
C LEU A 136 -5.48 13.89 -2.33
N TYR A 137 -6.48 13.26 -1.73
CA TYR A 137 -7.61 13.91 -1.09
C TYR A 137 -7.45 13.90 0.42
N ARG A 138 -7.92 14.95 1.08
CA ARG A 138 -8.00 15.08 2.53
C ARG A 138 -9.41 15.42 2.94
N SER A 139 -9.88 14.75 3.97
CA SER A 139 -11.05 15.10 4.75
C SER A 139 -10.62 15.47 6.17
N ASP A 140 -11.21 16.52 6.75
CA ASP A 140 -11.00 16.91 8.13
C ASP A 140 -12.30 16.72 8.98
N ASP A 141 -13.29 16.00 8.42
CA ASP A 141 -14.64 15.80 8.98
C ASP A 141 -15.10 14.33 8.87
N ARG A 142 -14.16 13.39 9.03
CA ARG A 142 -14.42 11.93 9.01
C ARG A 142 -14.95 11.41 7.66
N GLY A 143 -14.64 12.11 6.57
CA GLY A 143 -15.01 11.70 5.23
C GLY A 143 -16.34 12.26 4.73
N GLU A 144 -16.97 13.22 5.44
CA GLU A 144 -18.19 13.88 4.97
C GLU A 144 -17.90 14.79 3.76
N SER A 145 -16.76 15.50 3.80
CA SER A 145 -16.28 16.31 2.68
C SER A 145 -14.80 16.06 2.39
N TRP A 146 -14.42 16.21 1.12
CA TRP A 146 -13.07 15.93 0.64
C TRP A 146 -12.55 17.06 -0.24
N THR A 147 -11.30 17.41 -0.03
CA THR A 147 -10.55 18.38 -0.84
C THR A 147 -9.39 17.69 -1.53
N LEU A 148 -9.26 17.86 -2.85
CA LEU A 148 -8.06 17.47 -3.59
C LEU A 148 -6.92 18.43 -3.18
N VAL A 149 -5.94 17.92 -2.43
CA VAL A 149 -4.83 18.74 -1.90
C VAL A 149 -3.57 18.65 -2.75
N ASN A 150 -3.39 17.54 -3.49
CA ASN A 150 -2.24 17.39 -4.38
C ASN A 150 -2.59 16.48 -5.58
N ASP A 151 -2.29 16.96 -6.79
CA ASP A 151 -2.49 16.24 -8.05
C ASP A 151 -1.18 15.91 -8.78
N SER A 152 -0.03 16.09 -8.13
CA SER A 152 1.26 15.82 -8.75
C SER A 152 1.42 14.34 -9.12
N TYR A 153 2.00 14.09 -10.28
CA TYR A 153 2.08 12.74 -10.86
C TYR A 153 2.98 11.78 -10.05
N GLY A 154 4.10 12.27 -9.50
CA GLY A 154 5.09 11.42 -8.83
C GLY A 154 4.49 10.52 -7.75
N PRO A 155 3.83 11.08 -6.71
CA PRO A 155 3.22 10.31 -5.62
C PRO A 155 2.11 9.34 -6.06
N ARG A 156 1.41 9.59 -7.17
CA ARG A 156 0.29 8.79 -7.67
C ARG A 156 0.59 7.95 -8.91
N SER A 157 1.85 7.82 -9.28
CA SER A 157 2.25 7.01 -10.43
C SER A 157 2.03 5.51 -10.19
N ARG A 158 1.84 4.72 -11.28
CA ARG A 158 1.71 3.26 -11.25
C ARG A 158 0.65 2.74 -10.24
N PRO A 159 -0.58 3.20 -10.26
CA PRO A 159 -1.59 2.94 -9.21
C PRO A 159 -1.91 1.46 -9.02
N TRP A 160 -1.85 0.63 -10.07
CA TRP A 160 -2.09 -0.81 -9.97
C TRP A 160 -1.23 -1.49 -8.88
N TYR A 161 0.04 -1.13 -8.76
CA TYR A 161 1.00 -1.76 -7.86
C TYR A 161 1.16 -1.02 -6.54
N TYR A 162 1.00 0.31 -6.53
CA TYR A 162 1.38 1.18 -5.42
C TYR A 162 0.23 2.07 -4.96
N MET A 163 0.52 3.31 -4.57
CA MET A 163 -0.36 4.34 -4.02
C MET A 163 -0.77 4.07 -2.57
N TYR A 164 0.20 3.64 -1.76
CA TYR A 164 0.02 3.57 -0.31
C TYR A 164 0.29 4.94 0.30
N VAL A 165 -0.57 5.34 1.25
CA VAL A 165 -0.44 6.58 2.01
C VAL A 165 -0.38 6.25 3.50
N HIS A 166 0.51 6.91 4.22
CA HIS A 166 0.68 6.74 5.67
C HIS A 166 0.75 8.12 6.30
N ALA A 167 -0.03 8.35 7.36
CA ALA A 167 0.00 9.57 8.12
C ALA A 167 0.85 9.39 9.38
N ASP A 168 1.61 10.44 9.72
CA ASP A 168 2.41 10.43 10.95
C ASP A 168 1.49 10.36 12.18
N PRO A 169 1.78 9.51 13.17
CA PRO A 169 0.92 9.35 14.34
C PRO A 169 0.97 10.53 15.33
N VAL A 170 1.93 11.43 15.20
CA VAL A 170 2.18 12.54 16.14
C VAL A 170 2.03 13.91 15.49
N ASP A 171 2.43 14.04 14.21
CA ASP A 171 2.32 15.29 13.45
C ASP A 171 1.26 15.16 12.36
N PRO A 172 0.12 15.87 12.47
CA PRO A 172 -0.97 15.75 11.49
C PRO A 172 -0.62 16.31 10.11
N ASP A 173 0.44 17.07 9.97
CA ASP A 173 0.84 17.67 8.70
C ASP A 173 1.88 16.83 7.95
N VAL A 174 2.42 15.77 8.60
CA VAL A 174 3.36 14.85 7.97
C VAL A 174 2.64 13.66 7.35
N VAL A 175 2.82 13.49 6.03
CA VAL A 175 2.23 12.41 5.23
C VAL A 175 3.30 11.77 4.35
N TRP A 176 3.30 10.46 4.33
CA TRP A 176 4.20 9.66 3.51
C TRP A 176 3.41 8.97 2.39
N VAL A 177 3.98 8.94 1.21
CA VAL A 177 3.39 8.22 0.08
C VAL A 177 4.42 7.27 -0.51
N GLN A 178 4.00 6.02 -0.62
CA GLN A 178 4.77 4.94 -1.20
C GLN A 178 4.30 4.64 -2.62
N ASN A 179 5.29 4.62 -3.50
CA ASN A 179 5.13 4.34 -4.92
C ASN A 179 6.44 3.71 -5.44
N SER A 180 6.71 3.76 -6.75
CA SER A 180 8.06 3.47 -7.24
C SER A 180 9.12 4.42 -6.66
N GLY A 181 8.74 5.65 -6.29
CA GLY A 181 9.47 6.53 -5.40
C GLY A 181 8.87 6.57 -4.00
N PHE A 182 9.63 7.08 -3.05
CA PHE A 182 9.21 7.32 -1.68
C PHE A 182 9.11 8.83 -1.45
N PHE A 183 7.97 9.30 -0.93
CA PHE A 183 7.67 10.73 -0.85
C PHE A 183 7.22 11.10 0.54
N ARG A 184 7.59 12.30 0.98
CA ARG A 184 7.19 12.90 2.26
C ARG A 184 6.64 14.29 2.05
N SER A 185 5.54 14.60 2.69
CA SER A 185 4.96 15.93 2.87
C SER A 185 5.12 16.37 4.32
N GLU A 186 5.30 17.66 4.53
CA GLU A 186 5.32 18.34 5.84
C GLU A 186 4.29 19.49 5.91
N ASP A 187 3.41 19.55 4.93
CA ASP A 187 2.40 20.61 4.74
C ASP A 187 1.00 20.03 4.49
N ALA A 188 0.69 18.94 5.20
CA ALA A 188 -0.59 18.26 5.11
C ALA A 188 -0.95 17.80 3.68
N GLY A 189 0.06 17.36 2.93
CA GLY A 189 -0.10 16.79 1.58
C GLY A 189 -0.13 17.80 0.45
N GLU A 190 0.04 19.10 0.70
CA GLU A 190 0.01 20.13 -0.34
C GLU A 190 1.22 20.01 -1.28
N SER A 191 2.40 19.66 -0.75
CA SER A 191 3.59 19.37 -1.53
C SER A 191 4.32 18.11 -1.06
N PHE A 192 5.09 17.48 -1.95
CA PHE A 192 5.88 16.29 -1.66
C PHE A 192 7.33 16.43 -2.08
N ALA A 193 8.24 16.11 -1.16
CA ALA A 193 9.63 15.89 -1.44
C ALA A 193 9.90 14.40 -1.63
N ARG A 194 10.78 14.06 -2.59
CA ARG A 194 11.24 12.67 -2.75
C ARG A 194 12.30 12.35 -1.71
N VAL A 195 12.14 11.24 -1.01
CA VAL A 195 13.09 10.70 -0.03
C VAL A 195 14.05 9.75 -0.74
N ALA A 196 15.34 9.86 -0.42
CA ALA A 196 16.36 8.94 -0.94
C ALA A 196 16.26 7.61 -0.20
N MET A 197 16.07 6.52 -0.94
CA MET A 197 15.91 5.17 -0.41
C MET A 197 16.95 4.22 -1.02
N PRO A 198 17.34 3.14 -0.28
CA PRO A 198 18.29 2.14 -0.80
C PRO A 198 17.79 1.39 -2.04
N HIS A 199 16.48 1.25 -2.21
CA HIS A 199 15.83 0.62 -3.36
C HIS A 199 14.55 1.37 -3.72
N SER A 200 14.00 1.13 -4.90
CA SER A 200 12.69 1.61 -5.35
C SER A 200 11.56 0.62 -5.00
N ASP A 201 10.38 0.93 -5.51
CA ASP A 201 9.22 0.04 -5.49
C ASP A 201 8.78 -0.33 -4.05
N HIS A 202 8.21 0.68 -3.38
CA HIS A 202 7.85 0.63 -1.96
C HIS A 202 6.42 0.12 -1.76
N HIS A 203 6.25 -0.81 -0.79
CA HIS A 203 5.00 -1.53 -0.56
C HIS A 203 4.39 -1.31 0.81
N ASP A 204 5.20 -1.02 1.85
CA ASP A 204 4.66 -0.77 3.18
C ASP A 204 5.59 0.10 4.02
N LEU A 205 4.98 0.86 4.95
CA LEU A 205 5.67 1.71 5.91
C LEU A 205 5.03 1.56 7.29
N TRP A 206 5.83 1.18 8.26
CA TRP A 206 5.47 1.30 9.66
C TRP A 206 6.17 2.49 10.28
N ILE A 207 5.40 3.32 10.98
CA ILE A 207 5.89 4.48 11.75
C ILE A 207 5.68 4.18 13.22
N ASN A 208 6.74 4.28 14.03
CA ASN A 208 6.63 4.04 15.46
C ASN A 208 5.73 5.11 16.11
N PRO A 209 4.57 4.73 16.69
CA PRO A 209 3.64 5.71 17.27
C PRO A 209 4.16 6.43 18.53
N LEU A 210 5.24 5.90 19.14
CA LEU A 210 5.86 6.51 20.33
C LEU A 210 7.08 7.36 19.98
N ASP A 211 7.68 7.14 18.80
CA ASP A 211 8.81 7.90 18.28
C ASP A 211 8.81 7.84 16.75
N PRO A 212 8.18 8.79 16.06
CA PRO A 212 8.02 8.78 14.62
C PRO A 212 9.33 8.93 13.82
N LYS A 213 10.46 9.13 14.50
CA LYS A 213 11.78 9.04 13.87
C LYS A 213 12.18 7.61 13.54
N ILE A 214 11.55 6.61 14.19
CA ILE A 214 11.78 5.19 13.91
C ILE A 214 10.80 4.73 12.86
N LEU A 215 11.33 4.39 11.67
CA LEU A 215 10.56 3.97 10.52
C LEU A 215 11.05 2.61 10.02
N ILE A 216 10.13 1.77 9.56
CA ILE A 216 10.44 0.52 8.85
C ILE A 216 9.71 0.54 7.52
N SER A 217 10.46 0.42 6.42
CA SER A 217 9.89 0.34 5.07
C SER A 217 10.25 -0.95 4.37
N GLY A 218 9.25 -1.57 3.73
CA GLY A 218 9.40 -2.72 2.84
C GLY A 218 9.36 -2.28 1.37
N ASN A 219 10.28 -2.81 0.56
CA ASN A 219 10.34 -2.58 -0.88
C ASN A 219 10.91 -3.82 -1.60
N ASP A 220 11.03 -3.78 -2.92
CA ASP A 220 11.51 -4.92 -3.72
C ASP A 220 12.97 -5.33 -3.43
N GLY A 221 13.75 -4.48 -2.77
CA GLY A 221 15.09 -4.79 -2.27
C GLY A 221 15.10 -5.45 -0.89
N GLY A 222 13.96 -5.47 -0.18
CA GLY A 222 13.82 -6.00 1.18
C GLY A 222 13.34 -4.96 2.18
N VAL A 223 13.76 -5.09 3.44
CA VAL A 223 13.38 -4.19 4.54
C VAL A 223 14.51 -3.20 4.86
N THR A 224 14.15 -1.97 5.14
CA THR A 224 15.08 -0.94 5.59
C THR A 224 14.51 -0.18 6.79
N ILE A 225 15.38 0.26 7.69
CA ILE A 225 15.03 0.94 8.94
C ILE A 225 15.69 2.31 8.98
N SER A 226 14.94 3.32 9.41
CA SER A 226 15.46 4.64 9.79
C SER A 226 15.27 4.87 11.28
N PHE A 227 16.19 5.62 11.90
CA PHE A 227 16.14 6.06 13.29
C PHE A 227 16.15 7.60 13.41
N ASP A 228 16.08 8.32 12.31
CA ASP A 228 16.20 9.78 12.23
C ASP A 228 15.12 10.43 11.36
N GLY A 229 13.96 9.79 11.25
CA GLY A 229 12.82 10.35 10.52
C GLY A 229 12.96 10.26 9.00
N GLY A 230 13.74 9.28 8.51
CA GLY A 230 13.90 9.04 7.09
C GLY A 230 15.05 9.78 6.42
N GLU A 231 15.93 10.43 7.19
CA GLU A 231 17.13 11.06 6.64
C GLU A 231 18.17 10.02 6.20
N HIS A 232 18.34 8.95 7.01
CA HIS A 232 19.22 7.83 6.68
C HIS A 232 18.50 6.49 6.86
N TRP A 233 18.86 5.54 6.01
CA TRP A 233 18.26 4.21 5.99
C TRP A 233 19.32 3.11 6.06
N SER A 234 18.99 2.00 6.73
CA SER A 234 19.86 0.84 6.81
C SER A 234 20.07 0.19 5.45
N SER A 235 21.20 -0.51 5.30
CA SER A 235 21.45 -1.34 4.12
C SER A 235 20.53 -2.55 4.06
N GLN A 236 20.21 -3.01 2.85
CA GLN A 236 19.46 -4.24 2.56
C GLN A 236 20.37 -5.41 2.15
N LEU A 237 21.68 -5.19 2.02
CA LEU A 237 22.63 -6.19 1.53
C LEU A 237 22.92 -7.35 2.52
N ASN A 238 22.35 -7.30 3.70
CA ASN A 238 22.48 -8.32 4.75
C ASN A 238 21.26 -9.25 4.87
N GLN A 239 20.32 -9.17 3.94
CA GLN A 239 19.09 -9.98 3.96
C GLN A 239 19.24 -11.18 3.03
N PRO A 240 19.14 -12.43 3.53
CA PRO A 240 19.33 -13.63 2.72
C PRO A 240 18.04 -14.01 1.97
N THR A 241 17.46 -13.07 1.24
CA THR A 241 16.22 -13.23 0.48
C THR A 241 16.44 -12.89 -0.97
N ALA A 242 15.90 -13.70 -1.87
CA ALA A 242 15.95 -13.48 -3.31
C ALA A 242 14.83 -14.23 -4.02
N GLU A 243 14.28 -13.65 -5.07
CA GLU A 243 13.37 -14.33 -5.99
C GLU A 243 14.05 -14.50 -7.33
N PHE A 244 14.38 -15.75 -7.69
CA PHE A 244 15.01 -16.08 -8.96
C PHE A 244 13.98 -16.53 -9.98
N TYR A 245 14.01 -15.95 -11.18
CA TYR A 245 13.15 -16.36 -12.28
C TYR A 245 13.59 -17.69 -12.91
N ASN A 246 14.90 -17.85 -13.10
CA ASN A 246 15.50 -19.04 -13.69
C ASN A 246 16.89 -19.28 -13.11
N VAL A 247 17.34 -20.53 -13.19
CA VAL A 247 18.68 -20.95 -12.79
C VAL A 247 19.33 -21.67 -13.95
N ALA A 248 20.60 -21.32 -14.22
CA ALA A 248 21.47 -22.01 -15.17
C ALA A 248 22.80 -22.38 -14.50
N VAL A 249 23.50 -23.34 -15.04
CA VAL A 249 24.86 -23.76 -14.61
C VAL A 249 25.77 -23.85 -15.84
N ASP A 250 27.09 -23.73 -15.61
CA ASP A 250 28.10 -24.03 -16.60
C ASP A 250 28.76 -25.40 -16.37
N ASP A 251 29.76 -25.74 -17.20
CA ASP A 251 30.52 -26.98 -17.16
C ASP A 251 31.90 -26.81 -16.48
N ASP A 252 32.15 -25.67 -15.82
CA ASP A 252 33.41 -25.44 -15.09
C ASP A 252 33.53 -26.29 -13.84
N PHE A 253 34.72 -26.34 -13.25
CA PHE A 253 34.93 -27.00 -11.97
C PHE A 253 35.74 -26.10 -11.00
N PRO A 254 35.17 -25.66 -9.87
CA PRO A 254 33.75 -25.84 -9.48
C PRO A 254 32.83 -25.09 -10.45
N TYR A 255 31.70 -25.68 -10.81
CA TYR A 255 30.74 -25.03 -11.70
C TYR A 255 30.10 -23.82 -11.03
N ARG A 256 29.61 -22.89 -11.86
CA ARG A 256 28.92 -21.70 -11.38
C ARG A 256 27.41 -21.84 -11.56
N ILE A 257 26.68 -21.19 -10.65
CA ILE A 257 25.25 -21.03 -10.71
C ILE A 257 24.94 -19.59 -11.12
N TYR A 258 24.12 -19.44 -12.13
CA TYR A 258 23.65 -18.15 -12.67
C TYR A 258 22.18 -17.97 -12.39
N GLY A 259 21.78 -16.77 -11.95
CA GLY A 259 20.38 -16.46 -11.73
C GLY A 259 20.09 -14.96 -11.79
N SER A 260 18.99 -14.60 -12.43
CA SER A 260 18.45 -13.24 -12.41
C SER A 260 17.38 -13.14 -11.35
N GLN A 261 17.54 -12.19 -10.44
CA GLN A 261 16.58 -11.90 -9.37
C GLN A 261 15.53 -10.92 -9.90
N GLN A 262 14.29 -11.06 -9.41
CA GLN A 262 13.25 -10.06 -9.69
C GLN A 262 13.68 -8.72 -9.08
N ASP A 263 13.63 -7.67 -9.90
CA ASP A 263 13.86 -6.27 -9.56
C ASP A 263 15.19 -5.97 -8.80
N ASN A 264 16.09 -6.95 -8.79
CA ASN A 264 17.41 -6.88 -8.16
C ASN A 264 18.51 -7.27 -9.17
N SER A 265 19.70 -7.57 -8.65
CA SER A 265 20.86 -7.91 -9.49
C SER A 265 20.75 -9.31 -10.10
N THR A 266 21.59 -9.58 -11.09
CA THR A 266 21.87 -10.93 -11.58
C THR A 266 23.14 -11.44 -10.89
N ILE A 267 23.13 -12.71 -10.44
CA ILE A 267 24.26 -13.30 -9.77
C ILE A 267 24.91 -14.40 -10.61
N SER A 268 26.23 -14.58 -10.36
CA SER A 268 27.01 -15.70 -10.83
C SER A 268 27.90 -16.18 -9.68
N VAL A 269 27.53 -17.27 -9.03
CA VAL A 269 28.25 -17.78 -7.84
C VAL A 269 28.86 -19.14 -8.09
N PRO A 270 30.10 -19.42 -7.63
CA PRO A 270 30.67 -20.75 -7.70
C PRO A 270 29.95 -21.69 -6.72
N THR A 271 29.85 -22.96 -7.05
CA THR A 271 29.30 -24.01 -6.15
C THR A 271 30.20 -24.35 -4.98
N ALA A 272 31.47 -24.02 -5.06
CA ALA A 272 32.45 -24.15 -3.98
C ALA A 272 33.36 -22.92 -3.94
N ALA A 273 33.64 -22.44 -2.76
CA ALA A 273 34.59 -21.36 -2.50
C ALA A 273 35.58 -21.87 -1.40
N THR A 274 36.82 -21.36 -1.46
CA THR A 274 37.81 -21.59 -0.42
C THR A 274 37.69 -20.54 0.68
N GLY A 275 37.86 -20.94 1.95
CA GLY A 275 37.83 -20.01 3.09
C GLY A 275 36.46 -19.83 3.69
N GLU A 276 36.00 -18.58 3.87
CA GLU A 276 34.80 -18.23 4.63
C GLU A 276 33.47 -18.47 3.88
N GLY A 277 33.49 -19.11 2.72
CA GLY A 277 32.30 -19.37 1.90
C GLY A 277 32.09 -18.37 0.77
N ILE A 278 30.88 -18.34 0.21
CA ILE A 278 30.48 -17.45 -0.85
C ILE A 278 30.12 -16.07 -0.28
N THR A 279 30.76 -15.03 -0.79
CA THR A 279 30.55 -13.62 -0.38
C THR A 279 30.20 -12.77 -1.61
N LEU A 280 29.84 -11.51 -1.41
CA LEU A 280 29.56 -10.56 -2.50
C LEU A 280 30.72 -10.41 -3.53
N GLN A 281 31.94 -10.77 -3.15
CA GLN A 281 33.08 -10.76 -4.07
C GLN A 281 33.06 -11.89 -5.11
N HIS A 282 32.18 -12.85 -4.94
CA HIS A 282 32.02 -13.99 -5.84
C HIS A 282 30.86 -13.82 -6.84
N TRP A 283 30.15 -12.69 -6.74
CA TRP A 283 28.98 -12.36 -7.57
C TRP A 283 29.39 -11.78 -8.93
#